data_b06dff421d08af94fb190a84766492ae
#
_entry.id   b06dff421d08af94fb190a84766492ae
#
_cell.length_a   1.000
_cell.length_b   1.000
_cell.length_c   1.000
_cell.angle_alpha   90.00
_cell.angle_beta   90.00
_cell.angle_gamma   90.00
#
_symmetry.space_group_name_H-M   'P 1'
#
loop_
_entity.id
_entity.type
_entity.pdbx_description
1 polymer ?
#
loop_
_entity_poly.entity_id
_entity_poly.type
_entity_poly.pdbx_seq_one_letter_code
_entity_poly.pdbx_strand_id
1 'polypeptide(L)'
;MTVPTHILPRLQINTDLAHKILVKFLRDAITKVGFSRAVIALSGGIDSALSAYLVAEALGPDNVLAIRMPYRTSSQASLDDAQAVVDALRIRCDTVDITPMVDPLLERFPDADRLRRGNIMARMRMVIVYDQSAAFRGLVIGTSNKTETLLGYTTIYGDNAAAVQPIMDLYKCQVRQLAGALGVPQSIIDKPPSADLWAGQTDEGELGFTYDLADQLLYLLVDERYTVDEVVAEGFDRQLVERIWRQVRMNHYKRTMPNVAKLSRRSIGHDFLYLRDWSG
;
A
#
# COMPACT_ATOMS: atom_id res chain seq x y z
N MET A 1 -13.33 25.84 8.11
CA MET A 1 -11.92 26.26 8.35
C MET A 1 -11.11 25.83 7.14
N THR A 2 -10.30 26.72 6.58
CA THR A 2 -9.37 26.35 5.50
C THR A 2 -8.31 25.41 6.07
N VAL A 3 -8.09 24.27 5.40
CA VAL A 3 -7.03 23.33 5.77
C VAL A 3 -5.67 24.01 5.59
N PRO A 4 -4.78 24.03 6.59
CA PRO A 4 -3.43 24.52 6.40
C PRO A 4 -2.72 23.75 5.29
N THR A 5 -1.99 24.43 4.41
CA THR A 5 -1.25 23.81 3.30
C THR A 5 0.23 24.17 3.31
N HIS A 6 0.67 24.95 4.30
CA HIS A 6 2.04 25.50 4.35
C HIS A 6 3.12 24.45 4.63
N ILE A 7 2.74 23.23 5.07
CA ILE A 7 3.67 22.13 5.26
C ILE A 7 3.85 21.29 3.96
N LEU A 8 2.87 21.31 3.04
CA LEU A 8 2.96 20.54 1.78
C LEU A 8 4.25 20.79 0.97
N PRO A 9 4.78 22.02 0.89
CA PRO A 9 6.06 22.24 0.20
C PRO A 9 7.25 21.46 0.80
N ARG A 10 7.21 21.14 2.10
CA ARG A 10 8.24 20.34 2.78
C ARG A 10 8.15 18.85 2.42
N LEU A 11 7.02 18.39 1.89
CA LEU A 11 6.77 17.03 1.42
C LEU A 11 7.14 16.83 -0.06
N GLN A 12 7.70 17.84 -0.71
CA GLN A 12 8.19 17.71 -2.08
C GLN A 12 9.44 16.83 -2.12
N ILE A 13 9.47 15.88 -3.07
CA ILE A 13 10.59 14.97 -3.26
C ILE A 13 11.31 15.23 -4.59
N ASN A 14 12.58 14.86 -4.64
CA ASN A 14 13.28 14.74 -5.91
C ASN A 14 12.83 13.43 -6.57
N THR A 15 11.90 13.53 -7.51
CA THR A 15 11.28 12.37 -8.17
C THR A 15 12.28 11.53 -8.94
N ASP A 16 13.29 12.14 -9.58
CA ASP A 16 14.33 11.41 -10.34
C ASP A 16 15.21 10.56 -9.40
N LEU A 17 15.56 11.13 -8.25
CA LEU A 17 16.35 10.42 -7.25
C LEU A 17 15.54 9.31 -6.59
N ALA A 18 14.30 9.60 -6.19
CA ALA A 18 13.39 8.63 -5.59
C ALA A 18 13.15 7.45 -6.54
N HIS A 19 12.88 7.72 -7.81
CA HIS A 19 12.70 6.72 -8.86
C HIS A 19 13.93 5.79 -8.95
N LYS A 20 15.11 6.33 -9.11
CA LYS A 20 16.37 5.55 -9.21
C LYS A 20 16.61 4.68 -7.99
N ILE A 21 16.35 5.23 -6.79
CA ILE A 21 16.50 4.49 -5.52
C ILE A 21 15.51 3.34 -5.47
N LEU A 22 14.23 3.56 -5.78
CA LEU A 22 13.18 2.55 -5.68
C LEU A 22 13.34 1.43 -6.71
N VAL A 23 13.71 1.75 -7.94
CA VAL A 23 14.00 0.75 -8.98
C VAL A 23 15.20 -0.10 -8.58
N LYS A 24 16.28 0.52 -8.07
CA LYS A 24 17.43 -0.21 -7.57
C LYS A 24 17.08 -1.07 -6.36
N PHE A 25 16.32 -0.52 -5.41
CA PHE A 25 15.86 -1.26 -4.23
C PHE A 25 15.07 -2.51 -4.62
N LEU A 26 14.08 -2.39 -5.53
CA LEU A 26 13.30 -3.52 -6.01
C LEU A 26 14.17 -4.60 -6.65
N ARG A 27 15.07 -4.20 -7.55
CA ARG A 27 15.99 -5.15 -8.19
C ARG A 27 16.82 -5.88 -7.15
N ASP A 28 17.45 -5.15 -6.24
CA ASP A 28 18.32 -5.73 -5.21
C ASP A 28 17.54 -6.63 -4.25
N ALA A 29 16.36 -6.19 -3.77
CA ALA A 29 15.57 -6.94 -2.81
C ALA A 29 15.08 -8.28 -3.36
N ILE A 30 14.78 -8.33 -4.67
CA ILE A 30 14.28 -9.53 -5.34
C ILE A 30 15.44 -10.46 -5.72
N THR A 31 16.51 -9.92 -6.32
CA THR A 31 17.58 -10.76 -6.85
C THR A 31 18.49 -11.32 -5.75
N LYS A 32 18.72 -10.59 -4.65
CA LYS A 32 19.53 -11.05 -3.51
C LYS A 32 18.98 -12.30 -2.82
N VAL A 33 17.70 -12.54 -2.93
CA VAL A 33 17.05 -13.74 -2.37
C VAL A 33 16.80 -14.83 -3.43
N GLY A 34 17.41 -14.71 -4.61
CA GLY A 34 17.41 -15.72 -5.67
C GLY A 34 16.20 -15.71 -6.59
N PHE A 35 15.37 -14.65 -6.56
CA PHE A 35 14.24 -14.50 -7.49
C PHE A 35 14.59 -13.52 -8.61
N SER A 36 13.87 -13.64 -9.73
CA SER A 36 13.97 -12.73 -10.89
C SER A 36 12.60 -12.23 -11.36
N ARG A 37 11.53 -12.65 -10.71
CA ARG A 37 10.14 -12.38 -11.09
C ARG A 37 9.35 -11.78 -9.94
N ALA A 38 8.29 -11.08 -10.27
CA ALA A 38 7.40 -10.47 -9.30
C ALA A 38 5.92 -10.65 -9.67
N VAL A 39 5.06 -10.71 -8.67
CA VAL A 39 3.61 -10.72 -8.80
C VAL A 39 3.05 -9.51 -8.06
N ILE A 40 2.11 -8.80 -8.68
CA ILE A 40 1.49 -7.62 -8.10
C ILE A 40 -0.04 -7.64 -8.27
N ALA A 41 -0.76 -7.31 -7.20
CA ALA A 41 -2.19 -7.02 -7.27
C ALA A 41 -2.41 -5.65 -7.93
N LEU A 42 -3.17 -5.60 -9.02
CA LEU A 42 -3.45 -4.37 -9.75
C LEU A 42 -4.92 -3.98 -9.60
N SER A 43 -5.18 -2.98 -8.76
CA SER A 43 -6.54 -2.54 -8.40
C SER A 43 -7.10 -1.44 -9.31
N GLY A 44 -6.26 -0.80 -10.13
CA GLY A 44 -6.60 0.43 -10.86
C GLY A 44 -6.49 1.70 -10.00
N GLY A 45 -5.96 1.60 -8.78
CA GLY A 45 -5.59 2.74 -7.94
C GLY A 45 -4.14 3.16 -8.15
N ILE A 46 -3.82 4.40 -7.77
CA ILE A 46 -2.51 5.03 -8.00
C ILE A 46 -1.34 4.28 -7.37
N ASP A 47 -1.53 3.70 -6.17
CA ASP A 47 -0.47 2.99 -5.44
C ASP A 47 -0.08 1.71 -6.17
N SER A 48 -1.06 0.93 -6.62
CA SER A 48 -0.81 -0.28 -7.39
C SER A 48 -0.23 0.03 -8.78
N ALA A 49 -0.68 1.11 -9.42
CA ALA A 49 -0.14 1.58 -10.68
C ALA A 49 1.33 1.98 -10.52
N LEU A 50 1.66 2.86 -9.56
CA LEU A 50 3.05 3.29 -9.32
C LEU A 50 3.96 2.10 -9.00
N SER A 51 3.52 1.18 -8.13
CA SER A 51 4.31 -0.01 -7.79
C SER A 51 4.54 -0.90 -9.01
N ALA A 52 3.55 -1.01 -9.92
CA ALA A 52 3.69 -1.76 -11.18
C ALA A 52 4.71 -1.11 -12.13
N TYR A 53 4.69 0.22 -12.29
CA TYR A 53 5.68 0.96 -13.08
C TYR A 53 7.10 0.71 -12.56
N LEU A 54 7.30 0.85 -11.25
CA LEU A 54 8.60 0.65 -10.62
C LEU A 54 9.13 -0.78 -10.77
N VAL A 55 8.28 -1.79 -10.56
CA VAL A 55 8.74 -3.19 -10.65
C VAL A 55 8.93 -3.66 -12.08
N ALA A 56 8.12 -3.17 -13.03
CA ALA A 56 8.30 -3.46 -14.45
C ALA A 56 9.63 -2.90 -14.98
N GLU A 57 10.03 -1.70 -14.56
CA GLU A 57 11.34 -1.15 -14.89
C GLU A 57 12.49 -1.89 -14.20
N ALA A 58 12.30 -2.29 -12.95
CA ALA A 58 13.35 -2.98 -12.18
C ALA A 58 13.70 -4.35 -12.75
N LEU A 59 12.71 -5.12 -13.22
CA LEU A 59 12.88 -6.53 -13.62
C LEU A 59 12.69 -6.77 -15.11
N GLY A 60 12.13 -5.82 -15.84
CA GLY A 60 11.62 -6.00 -17.21
C GLY A 60 10.19 -6.57 -17.23
N PRO A 61 9.39 -6.17 -18.24
CA PRO A 61 7.95 -6.48 -18.30
C PRO A 61 7.63 -7.99 -18.32
N ASP A 62 8.46 -8.80 -18.95
CA ASP A 62 8.27 -10.26 -19.03
C ASP A 62 8.38 -10.97 -17.67
N ASN A 63 8.98 -10.33 -16.69
CA ASN A 63 9.21 -10.86 -15.35
C ASN A 63 8.18 -10.34 -14.32
N VAL A 64 7.14 -9.67 -14.75
CA VAL A 64 6.06 -9.14 -13.88
C VAL A 64 4.72 -9.73 -14.29
N LEU A 65 4.00 -10.29 -13.31
CA LEU A 65 2.63 -10.75 -13.45
C LEU A 65 1.71 -9.85 -12.63
N ALA A 66 0.85 -9.11 -13.29
CA ALA A 66 -0.25 -8.37 -12.64
C ALA A 66 -1.46 -9.28 -12.46
N ILE A 67 -2.18 -9.14 -11.34
CA ILE A 67 -3.41 -9.87 -11.10
C ILE A 67 -4.51 -8.88 -10.75
N ARG A 68 -5.55 -8.85 -11.56
CA ARG A 68 -6.80 -8.15 -11.26
C ARG A 68 -7.75 -9.09 -10.55
N MET A 69 -8.30 -8.65 -9.44
CA MET A 69 -9.15 -9.48 -8.60
C MET A 69 -10.46 -8.76 -8.27
N PRO A 70 -11.34 -8.56 -9.26
CA PRO A 70 -12.63 -7.92 -9.04
C PRO A 70 -13.50 -8.76 -8.12
N TYR A 71 -14.34 -8.06 -7.37
CA TYR A 71 -15.54 -8.60 -6.73
C TYR A 71 -16.75 -8.01 -7.45
N ARG A 72 -17.92 -8.61 -7.35
CA ARG A 72 -19.15 -8.16 -8.06
C ARG A 72 -19.52 -6.69 -7.88
N THR A 73 -19.00 -6.04 -6.82
CA THR A 73 -19.24 -4.60 -6.58
C THR A 73 -18.10 -3.71 -7.08
N SER A 74 -17.02 -4.29 -7.61
CA SER A 74 -15.91 -3.53 -8.16
C SER A 74 -16.33 -2.73 -9.37
N SER A 75 -15.83 -1.49 -9.48
CA SER A 75 -16.20 -0.58 -10.56
C SER A 75 -15.56 -0.95 -11.88
N GLN A 76 -16.27 -0.79 -12.99
CA GLN A 76 -15.70 -0.98 -14.32
C GLN A 76 -14.53 -0.02 -14.56
N ALA A 77 -14.63 1.22 -14.08
CA ALA A 77 -13.54 2.20 -14.18
C ALA A 77 -12.24 1.73 -13.53
N SER A 78 -12.29 1.01 -12.40
CA SER A 78 -11.10 0.42 -11.79
C SER A 78 -10.47 -0.68 -12.65
N LEU A 79 -11.28 -1.47 -13.33
CA LEU A 79 -10.80 -2.50 -14.25
C LEU A 79 -10.18 -1.90 -15.52
N ASP A 80 -10.78 -0.82 -16.04
CA ASP A 80 -10.29 -0.10 -17.22
C ASP A 80 -8.96 0.62 -16.91
N ASP A 81 -8.85 1.26 -15.75
CA ASP A 81 -7.62 1.87 -15.27
C ASP A 81 -6.49 0.83 -15.08
N ALA A 82 -6.82 -0.33 -14.48
CA ALA A 82 -5.86 -1.43 -14.36
C ALA A 82 -5.40 -1.94 -15.73
N GLN A 83 -6.32 -2.05 -16.70
CA GLN A 83 -5.97 -2.43 -18.06
C GLN A 83 -5.06 -1.40 -18.74
N ALA A 84 -5.32 -0.11 -18.56
CA ALA A 84 -4.47 0.95 -19.09
C ALA A 84 -3.03 0.84 -18.59
N VAL A 85 -2.83 0.48 -17.31
CA VAL A 85 -1.49 0.22 -16.76
C VAL A 85 -0.83 -1.01 -17.41
N VAL A 86 -1.57 -2.11 -17.57
CA VAL A 86 -1.09 -3.34 -18.23
C VAL A 86 -0.61 -3.05 -19.65
N ASP A 87 -1.42 -2.30 -20.42
CA ASP A 87 -1.13 -1.97 -21.81
C ASP A 87 0.09 -1.03 -21.93
N ALA A 88 0.18 -0.04 -21.05
CA ALA A 88 1.31 0.90 -21.01
C ALA A 88 2.64 0.19 -20.70
N LEU A 89 2.62 -0.73 -19.74
CA LEU A 89 3.80 -1.47 -19.28
C LEU A 89 4.09 -2.72 -20.09
N ARG A 90 3.13 -3.23 -20.86
CA ARG A 90 3.20 -4.49 -21.62
C ARG A 90 3.52 -5.70 -20.73
N ILE A 91 3.05 -5.69 -19.50
CA ILE A 91 3.23 -6.79 -18.54
C ILE A 91 2.14 -7.84 -18.71
N ARG A 92 2.42 -9.05 -18.24
CA ARG A 92 1.39 -10.11 -18.18
C ARG A 92 0.33 -9.73 -17.17
N CYS A 93 -0.93 -10.07 -17.48
CA CYS A 93 -2.05 -9.82 -16.59
C CYS A 93 -3.05 -10.98 -16.62
N ASP A 94 -3.40 -11.47 -15.42
CA ASP A 94 -4.50 -12.40 -15.23
C ASP A 94 -5.64 -11.72 -14.46
N THR A 95 -6.87 -12.21 -14.67
CA THR A 95 -8.05 -11.72 -13.96
C THR A 95 -8.73 -12.88 -13.24
N VAL A 96 -8.90 -12.76 -11.94
CA VAL A 96 -9.55 -13.73 -11.08
C VAL A 96 -10.72 -13.08 -10.36
N ASP A 97 -11.95 -13.38 -10.76
CA ASP A 97 -13.14 -12.94 -10.02
C ASP A 97 -13.18 -13.63 -8.66
N ILE A 98 -13.14 -12.82 -7.57
CA ILE A 98 -13.17 -13.37 -6.21
C ILE A 98 -14.59 -13.64 -5.69
N THR A 99 -15.62 -13.25 -6.43
CA THR A 99 -17.03 -13.41 -6.01
C THR A 99 -17.37 -14.85 -5.63
N PRO A 100 -17.04 -15.88 -6.46
CA PRO A 100 -17.36 -17.27 -6.12
C PRO A 100 -16.63 -17.80 -4.87
N MET A 101 -15.55 -17.14 -4.45
CA MET A 101 -14.76 -17.54 -3.28
C MET A 101 -15.21 -16.79 -2.02
N VAL A 102 -15.68 -15.58 -2.16
CA VAL A 102 -16.08 -14.70 -1.04
C VAL A 102 -17.53 -14.93 -0.64
N ASP A 103 -18.45 -15.04 -1.59
CA ASP A 103 -19.88 -15.14 -1.30
C ASP A 103 -20.25 -16.35 -0.43
N PRO A 104 -19.77 -17.58 -0.68
CA PRO A 104 -20.08 -18.73 0.16
C PRO A 104 -19.60 -18.57 1.62
N LEU A 105 -18.52 -17.81 1.83
CA LEU A 105 -18.04 -17.50 3.18
C LEU A 105 -18.95 -16.46 3.85
N LEU A 106 -19.38 -15.43 3.12
CA LEU A 106 -20.29 -14.40 3.62
C LEU A 106 -21.67 -14.95 3.95
N GLU A 107 -22.18 -15.93 3.19
CA GLU A 107 -23.43 -16.63 3.47
C GLU A 107 -23.40 -17.35 4.83
N ARG A 108 -22.24 -17.84 5.26
CA ARG A 108 -22.07 -18.45 6.58
C ARG A 108 -22.07 -17.43 7.73
N PHE A 109 -21.80 -16.16 7.42
CA PHE A 109 -21.72 -15.08 8.39
C PHE A 109 -22.58 -13.89 7.95
N PRO A 110 -23.92 -14.04 7.91
CA PRO A 110 -24.83 -13.02 7.40
C PRO A 110 -24.75 -11.70 8.19
N ASP A 111 -24.37 -11.77 9.47
CA ASP A 111 -24.20 -10.60 10.34
C ASP A 111 -22.87 -9.87 10.15
N ALA A 112 -22.05 -10.26 9.16
CA ALA A 112 -20.79 -9.58 8.88
C ALA A 112 -21.07 -8.14 8.44
N ASP A 113 -20.55 -7.17 9.21
CA ASP A 113 -20.57 -5.76 8.88
C ASP A 113 -19.66 -5.44 7.67
N ARG A 114 -19.70 -4.20 7.20
CA ARG A 114 -18.89 -3.76 6.06
C ARG A 114 -17.40 -3.99 6.26
N LEU A 115 -16.87 -3.72 7.45
CA LEU A 115 -15.46 -3.89 7.76
C LEU A 115 -15.04 -5.37 7.68
N ARG A 116 -15.83 -6.28 8.27
CA ARG A 116 -15.57 -7.72 8.19
C ARG A 116 -15.61 -8.22 6.75
N ARG A 117 -16.59 -7.77 5.95
CA ARG A 117 -16.71 -8.11 4.52
C ARG A 117 -15.50 -7.62 3.73
N GLY A 118 -15.07 -6.36 3.92
CA GLY A 118 -13.87 -5.81 3.31
C GLY A 118 -12.61 -6.60 3.67
N ASN A 119 -12.45 -6.95 4.94
CA ASN A 119 -11.33 -7.75 5.40
C ASN A 119 -11.31 -9.18 4.79
N ILE A 120 -12.46 -9.79 4.58
CA ILE A 120 -12.56 -11.09 3.89
C ILE A 120 -12.10 -10.95 2.44
N MET A 121 -12.59 -9.93 1.72
CA MET A 121 -12.18 -9.68 0.32
C MET A 121 -10.68 -9.40 0.20
N ALA A 122 -10.12 -8.58 1.08
CA ALA A 122 -8.68 -8.27 1.07
C ALA A 122 -7.84 -9.52 1.31
N ARG A 123 -8.24 -10.38 2.25
CA ARG A 123 -7.54 -11.65 2.51
C ARG A 123 -7.72 -12.68 1.40
N MET A 124 -8.85 -12.71 0.73
CA MET A 124 -9.02 -13.56 -0.44
C MET A 124 -8.09 -13.15 -1.58
N ARG A 125 -7.95 -11.85 -1.82
CA ARG A 125 -6.98 -11.31 -2.78
C ARG A 125 -5.56 -11.70 -2.40
N MET A 126 -5.19 -11.62 -1.13
CA MET A 126 -3.88 -12.05 -0.65
C MET A 126 -3.62 -13.53 -0.95
N VAL A 127 -4.59 -14.41 -0.66
CA VAL A 127 -4.45 -15.86 -0.94
C VAL A 127 -4.14 -16.11 -2.41
N ILE A 128 -4.87 -15.45 -3.32
CA ILE A 128 -4.68 -15.60 -4.78
C ILE A 128 -3.30 -15.09 -5.20
N VAL A 129 -2.89 -13.90 -4.71
CA VAL A 129 -1.59 -13.33 -5.08
C VAL A 129 -0.43 -14.22 -4.63
N TYR A 130 -0.51 -14.80 -3.43
CA TYR A 130 0.53 -15.69 -2.92
C TYR A 130 0.54 -17.05 -3.62
N ASP A 131 -0.62 -17.60 -3.99
CA ASP A 131 -0.70 -18.80 -4.84
C ASP A 131 -0.04 -18.57 -6.21
N GLN A 132 -0.39 -17.46 -6.86
CA GLN A 132 0.18 -17.08 -8.14
C GLN A 132 1.68 -16.71 -8.05
N SER A 133 2.11 -16.18 -6.92
CA SER A 133 3.54 -15.97 -6.62
C SER A 133 4.32 -17.28 -6.67
N ALA A 134 3.77 -18.34 -6.07
CA ALA A 134 4.38 -19.68 -6.12
C ALA A 134 4.37 -20.26 -7.56
N ALA A 135 3.25 -20.14 -8.26
CA ALA A 135 3.10 -20.64 -9.64
C ALA A 135 4.03 -19.92 -10.62
N PHE A 136 4.12 -18.60 -10.53
CA PHE A 136 4.97 -17.75 -11.38
C PHE A 136 6.44 -17.75 -10.94
N ARG A 137 6.75 -18.28 -9.74
CA ARG A 137 8.07 -18.23 -9.09
C ARG A 137 8.58 -16.79 -8.94
N GLY A 138 7.72 -15.91 -8.45
CA GLY A 138 8.01 -14.49 -8.24
C GLY A 138 7.64 -14.03 -6.84
N LEU A 139 8.23 -12.93 -6.37
CA LEU A 139 7.89 -12.35 -5.07
C LEU A 139 6.66 -11.44 -5.18
N VAL A 140 5.85 -11.41 -4.12
CA VAL A 140 4.70 -10.50 -4.03
C VAL A 140 5.18 -9.08 -3.76
N ILE A 141 4.76 -8.16 -4.62
CA ILE A 141 5.01 -6.72 -4.46
C ILE A 141 3.80 -6.07 -3.80
N GLY A 142 4.05 -5.40 -2.69
CA GLY A 142 3.03 -4.63 -1.99
C GLY A 142 2.84 -3.24 -2.59
N THR A 143 1.70 -2.66 -2.24
CA THR A 143 1.24 -1.37 -2.77
C THR A 143 0.87 -0.39 -1.65
N SER A 144 1.17 -0.72 -0.40
CA SER A 144 0.91 0.16 0.74
C SER A 144 1.84 1.36 0.74
N ASN A 145 1.31 2.54 1.01
CA ASN A 145 2.07 3.77 1.18
C ASN A 145 2.26 4.13 2.68
N LYS A 146 3.08 5.15 2.97
CA LYS A 146 3.41 5.57 4.34
C LYS A 146 2.19 6.06 5.11
N THR A 147 1.32 6.84 4.47
CA THR A 147 0.12 7.41 5.08
C THR A 147 -0.84 6.32 5.56
N GLU A 148 -1.21 5.41 4.67
CA GLU A 148 -2.09 4.28 4.97
C GLU A 148 -1.48 3.38 6.04
N THR A 149 -0.19 3.10 5.95
CA THR A 149 0.56 2.28 6.91
C THR A 149 0.57 2.91 8.30
N LEU A 150 0.83 4.21 8.41
CA LEU A 150 0.84 4.92 9.70
C LEU A 150 -0.56 4.99 10.32
N LEU A 151 -1.57 5.29 9.52
CA LEU A 151 -2.96 5.32 9.96
C LEU A 151 -3.52 3.92 10.28
N GLY A 152 -2.86 2.86 9.78
CA GLY A 152 -3.37 1.50 9.84
C GLY A 152 -4.60 1.28 8.97
N TYR A 153 -4.74 2.07 7.91
CA TYR A 153 -5.80 1.91 6.91
C TYR A 153 -5.43 0.79 5.93
N THR A 154 -5.29 -0.39 6.49
CA THR A 154 -4.94 -1.64 5.80
C THR A 154 -5.56 -2.83 6.53
N THR A 155 -5.69 -3.95 5.84
CA THR A 155 -6.08 -5.23 6.42
C THR A 155 -4.85 -6.07 6.71
N ILE A 156 -4.62 -6.39 7.99
CA ILE A 156 -3.52 -7.28 8.39
C ILE A 156 -3.68 -8.67 7.74
N TYR A 157 -2.61 -9.16 7.14
CA TYR A 157 -2.61 -10.38 6.32
C TYR A 157 -3.61 -10.34 5.14
N GLY A 158 -3.92 -9.15 4.66
CA GLY A 158 -4.69 -8.88 3.46
C GLY A 158 -3.85 -8.06 2.48
N ASP A 159 -4.27 -6.83 2.22
CA ASP A 159 -3.58 -5.90 1.33
C ASP A 159 -2.19 -5.46 1.82
N ASN A 160 -1.91 -5.53 3.13
CA ASN A 160 -0.57 -5.26 3.64
C ASN A 160 0.41 -6.44 3.53
N ALA A 161 -0.06 -7.62 3.14
CA ALA A 161 0.79 -8.79 2.98
C ALA A 161 1.60 -8.69 1.68
N ALA A 162 2.92 -8.64 1.81
CA ALA A 162 3.84 -8.58 0.69
C ALA A 162 5.24 -9.06 1.09
N ALA A 163 6.04 -9.43 0.10
CA ALA A 163 7.45 -9.74 0.31
C ALA A 163 8.34 -8.48 0.19
N VAL A 164 7.95 -7.53 -0.67
CA VAL A 164 8.67 -6.27 -0.91
C VAL A 164 7.67 -5.12 -1.00
N GLN A 165 7.91 -4.04 -0.27
CA GLN A 165 7.04 -2.84 -0.20
C GLN A 165 7.78 -1.61 -0.75
N PRO A 166 7.71 -1.31 -2.05
CA PRO A 166 8.52 -0.25 -2.66
C PRO A 166 8.14 1.16 -2.23
N ILE A 167 6.85 1.44 -2.02
CA ILE A 167 6.33 2.79 -1.77
C ILE A 167 5.92 3.03 -0.32
N MET A 168 6.25 2.09 0.59
CA MET A 168 5.80 2.15 1.99
C MET A 168 6.39 3.32 2.79
N ASP A 169 7.44 3.95 2.28
CA ASP A 169 8.03 5.15 2.88
C ASP A 169 7.66 6.45 2.13
N LEU A 170 6.73 6.40 1.18
CA LEU A 170 6.19 7.57 0.50
C LEU A 170 4.83 7.96 1.08
N TYR A 171 4.65 9.23 1.43
CA TYR A 171 3.33 9.79 1.73
C TYR A 171 2.44 9.82 0.49
N LYS A 172 1.12 9.86 0.66
CA LYS A 172 0.17 9.84 -0.48
C LYS A 172 0.42 10.97 -1.48
N CYS A 173 0.74 12.17 -1.01
CA CYS A 173 1.11 13.30 -1.86
C CYS A 173 2.41 13.03 -2.63
N GLN A 174 3.38 12.32 -2.06
CA GLN A 174 4.62 11.92 -2.72
C GLN A 174 4.39 10.79 -3.75
N VAL A 175 3.48 9.86 -3.46
CA VAL A 175 3.01 8.86 -4.44
C VAL A 175 2.45 9.57 -5.68
N ARG A 176 1.61 10.60 -5.51
CA ARG A 176 1.07 11.39 -6.64
C ARG A 176 2.18 12.10 -7.43
N GLN A 177 3.17 12.70 -6.75
CA GLN A 177 4.32 13.35 -7.39
C GLN A 177 5.11 12.36 -8.25
N LEU A 178 5.44 11.20 -7.69
CA LEU A 178 6.24 10.20 -8.39
C LEU A 178 5.45 9.54 -9.52
N ALA A 179 4.17 9.24 -9.32
CA ALA A 179 3.29 8.69 -10.36
C ALA A 179 3.18 9.64 -11.57
N GLY A 180 3.03 10.94 -11.32
CA GLY A 180 3.05 11.96 -12.38
C GLY A 180 4.37 12.00 -13.13
N ALA A 181 5.50 11.95 -12.42
CA ALA A 181 6.83 11.96 -13.02
C ALA A 181 7.11 10.71 -13.87
N LEU A 182 6.54 9.56 -13.53
CA LEU A 182 6.70 8.30 -14.25
C LEU A 182 5.68 8.10 -15.38
N GLY A 183 4.76 9.04 -15.60
CA GLY A 183 3.78 8.96 -16.67
C GLY A 183 2.63 7.97 -16.41
N VAL A 184 2.29 7.74 -15.16
CA VAL A 184 1.05 7.02 -14.82
C VAL A 184 -0.14 7.80 -15.40
N PRO A 185 -1.14 7.13 -16.01
CA PRO A 185 -2.27 7.81 -16.62
C PRO A 185 -2.94 8.84 -15.69
N GLN A 186 -3.23 10.03 -16.22
CA GLN A 186 -3.79 11.12 -15.43
C GLN A 186 -5.14 10.75 -14.79
N SER A 187 -5.95 9.92 -15.46
CA SER A 187 -7.21 9.41 -14.93
C SER A 187 -7.04 8.67 -13.60
N ILE A 188 -5.91 7.95 -13.44
CA ILE A 188 -5.58 7.22 -12.21
C ILE A 188 -5.07 8.18 -11.13
N ILE A 189 -4.30 9.20 -11.50
CA ILE A 189 -3.75 10.19 -10.57
C ILE A 189 -4.88 11.06 -9.97
N ASP A 190 -5.84 11.47 -10.80
CA ASP A 190 -6.95 12.34 -10.40
C ASP A 190 -8.10 11.60 -9.73
N LYS A 191 -8.09 10.26 -9.81
CA LYS A 191 -9.13 9.43 -9.22
C LYS A 191 -9.14 9.56 -7.68
N PRO A 192 -10.29 9.81 -7.06
CA PRO A 192 -10.38 9.78 -5.60
C PRO A 192 -9.94 8.42 -5.04
N PRO A 193 -9.06 8.40 -4.03
CA PRO A 193 -8.61 7.14 -3.43
C PRO A 193 -9.78 6.32 -2.88
N SER A 194 -9.80 5.03 -3.21
CA SER A 194 -10.82 4.09 -2.75
C SER A 194 -10.28 2.67 -2.76
N ALA A 195 -10.64 1.89 -1.75
CA ALA A 195 -10.39 0.45 -1.70
C ALA A 195 -11.36 -0.35 -2.60
N ASP A 196 -12.39 0.30 -3.19
CA ASP A 196 -13.39 -0.27 -4.13
C ASP A 196 -14.06 -1.56 -3.59
N LEU A 197 -14.32 -1.60 -2.28
CA LEU A 197 -14.95 -2.74 -1.61
C LEU A 197 -16.48 -2.69 -1.67
N TRP A 198 -17.04 -1.50 -1.83
CA TRP A 198 -18.48 -1.25 -2.06
C TRP A 198 -18.71 0.00 -2.87
N ALA A 199 -19.87 0.08 -3.50
CA ALA A 199 -20.23 1.21 -4.36
C ALA A 199 -20.19 2.54 -3.60
N GLY A 200 -19.52 3.54 -4.19
CA GLY A 200 -19.40 4.90 -3.62
C GLY A 200 -18.44 5.02 -2.43
N GLN A 201 -17.62 4.02 -2.16
CA GLN A 201 -16.57 4.11 -1.16
C GLN A 201 -15.51 5.15 -1.57
N THR A 202 -15.10 5.99 -0.62
CA THR A 202 -13.90 6.82 -0.71
C THR A 202 -13.14 6.73 0.60
N ASP A 203 -11.83 6.63 0.53
CA ASP A 203 -10.97 6.53 1.72
C ASP A 203 -11.12 7.78 2.61
N GLU A 204 -11.11 8.97 2.01
CA GLU A 204 -11.26 10.25 2.73
C GLU A 204 -12.62 10.37 3.41
N GLY A 205 -13.69 9.82 2.79
CA GLY A 205 -15.02 9.76 3.40
C GLY A 205 -15.06 8.88 4.64
N GLU A 206 -14.33 7.77 4.65
CA GLU A 206 -14.23 6.88 5.81
C GLU A 206 -13.31 7.43 6.90
N LEU A 207 -12.18 7.98 6.50
CA LEU A 207 -11.21 8.59 7.41
C LEU A 207 -11.78 9.87 8.04
N GLY A 208 -12.61 10.62 7.30
CA GLY A 208 -13.18 11.90 7.71
C GLY A 208 -12.18 13.06 7.67
N PHE A 209 -11.13 12.92 6.87
CA PHE A 209 -10.14 13.95 6.54
C PHE A 209 -9.46 13.62 5.20
N THR A 210 -8.84 14.60 4.57
CA THR A 210 -8.14 14.41 3.30
C THR A 210 -6.74 13.82 3.50
N TYR A 211 -6.21 13.14 2.50
CA TYR A 211 -4.83 12.64 2.52
C TYR A 211 -3.81 13.78 2.64
N ASP A 212 -4.03 14.91 1.98
CA ASP A 212 -3.13 16.07 2.06
C ASP A 212 -3.03 16.63 3.48
N LEU A 213 -4.13 16.58 4.23
CA LEU A 213 -4.13 16.96 5.64
C LEU A 213 -3.42 15.93 6.50
N ALA A 214 -3.72 14.65 6.28
CA ALA A 214 -3.08 13.55 7.00
C ALA A 214 -1.56 13.55 6.80
N ASP A 215 -1.10 13.72 5.56
CA ASP A 215 0.32 13.72 5.22
C ASP A 215 1.09 14.81 5.95
N GLN A 216 0.54 16.03 6.02
CA GLN A 216 1.15 17.14 6.76
C GLN A 216 1.26 16.83 8.26
N LEU A 217 0.19 16.32 8.87
CA LEU A 217 0.17 15.99 10.29
C LEU A 217 1.12 14.83 10.61
N LEU A 218 1.11 13.79 9.79
CA LEU A 218 1.99 12.64 9.96
C LEU A 218 3.46 13.02 9.78
N TYR A 219 3.77 13.87 8.79
CA TYR A 219 5.12 14.39 8.60
C TYR A 219 5.62 15.12 9.84
N LEU A 220 4.84 16.04 10.40
CA LEU A 220 5.22 16.76 11.61
C LEU A 220 5.37 15.83 12.82
N LEU A 221 4.41 14.94 13.05
CA LEU A 221 4.39 14.07 14.23
C LEU A 221 5.44 12.94 14.15
N VAL A 222 5.69 12.39 12.98
CA VAL A 222 6.51 11.18 12.81
C VAL A 222 7.92 11.52 12.34
N ASP A 223 8.07 12.28 11.26
CA ASP A 223 9.38 12.58 10.68
C ASP A 223 10.08 13.70 11.44
N GLU A 224 9.38 14.80 11.71
CA GLU A 224 9.89 15.95 12.47
C GLU A 224 9.80 15.77 13.99
N ARG A 225 9.05 14.76 14.44
CA ARG A 225 8.87 14.42 15.87
C ARG A 225 8.29 15.55 16.71
N TYR A 226 7.43 16.37 16.12
CA TYR A 226 6.71 17.40 16.84
C TYR A 226 5.76 16.79 17.87
N THR A 227 5.63 17.44 19.00
CA THR A 227 4.57 17.16 19.97
C THR A 227 3.22 17.61 19.43
N VAL A 228 2.14 17.11 20.01
CA VAL A 228 0.77 17.58 19.66
C VAL A 228 0.64 19.10 19.80
N ASP A 229 1.22 19.69 20.86
CA ASP A 229 1.15 21.13 21.10
C ASP A 229 1.91 21.92 20.03
N GLU A 230 3.06 21.46 19.58
CA GLU A 230 3.81 22.10 18.50
C GLU A 230 3.05 22.03 17.17
N VAL A 231 2.41 20.87 16.85
CA VAL A 231 1.58 20.76 15.65
C VAL A 231 0.36 21.68 15.71
N VAL A 232 -0.26 21.84 16.89
CA VAL A 232 -1.36 22.79 17.07
C VAL A 232 -0.87 24.23 16.90
N ALA A 233 0.34 24.56 17.35
CA ALA A 233 0.94 25.88 17.14
C ALA A 233 1.20 26.21 15.65
N GLU A 234 1.36 25.19 14.80
CA GLU A 234 1.39 25.34 13.33
C GLU A 234 0.01 25.64 12.71
N GLY A 235 -1.05 25.74 13.53
CA GLY A 235 -2.40 26.13 13.09
C GLY A 235 -3.34 24.95 12.77
N PHE A 236 -2.98 23.73 13.14
CA PHE A 236 -3.85 22.57 12.97
C PHE A 236 -4.82 22.41 14.14
N ASP A 237 -6.01 21.89 13.84
CA ASP A 237 -7.04 21.64 14.86
C ASP A 237 -6.59 20.55 15.85
N ARG A 238 -6.65 20.85 17.14
CA ARG A 238 -6.20 19.95 18.21
C ARG A 238 -6.91 18.60 18.20
N GLN A 239 -8.23 18.59 18.03
CA GLN A 239 -9.00 17.34 18.08
C GLN A 239 -8.63 16.43 16.93
N LEU A 240 -8.38 16.99 15.75
CA LEU A 240 -7.93 16.24 14.60
C LEU A 240 -6.51 15.70 14.79
N VAL A 241 -5.57 16.50 15.29
CA VAL A 241 -4.19 16.07 15.59
C VAL A 241 -4.20 14.91 16.58
N GLU A 242 -4.94 15.04 17.68
CA GLU A 242 -5.04 13.99 18.71
C GLU A 242 -5.72 12.72 18.15
N ARG A 243 -6.74 12.87 17.29
CA ARG A 243 -7.43 11.75 16.62
C ARG A 243 -6.47 10.98 15.73
N ILE A 244 -5.73 11.67 14.85
CA ILE A 244 -4.76 11.06 13.94
C ILE A 244 -3.64 10.39 14.75
N TRP A 245 -3.09 11.06 15.74
CA TRP A 245 -2.03 10.52 16.58
C TRP A 245 -2.48 9.28 17.37
N ARG A 246 -3.71 9.29 17.88
CA ARG A 246 -4.30 8.10 18.51
C ARG A 246 -4.43 6.96 17.51
N GLN A 247 -4.89 7.24 16.29
CA GLN A 247 -5.02 6.21 15.25
C GLN A 247 -3.68 5.57 14.91
N VAL A 248 -2.61 6.36 14.75
CA VAL A 248 -1.24 5.87 14.52
C VAL A 248 -0.79 4.94 15.65
N ARG A 249 -1.04 5.31 16.91
CA ARG A 249 -0.65 4.52 18.08
C ARG A 249 -1.46 3.23 18.22
N MET A 250 -2.78 3.31 18.05
CA MET A 250 -3.67 2.14 18.19
C MET A 250 -3.44 1.09 17.11
N ASN A 251 -3.03 1.50 15.91
CA ASN A 251 -2.78 0.62 14.79
C ASN A 251 -1.30 0.16 14.66
N HIS A 252 -0.48 0.45 15.67
CA HIS A 252 0.95 0.09 15.64
C HIS A 252 1.18 -1.41 15.37
N TYR A 253 0.34 -2.28 15.94
CA TYR A 253 0.44 -3.73 15.76
C TYR A 253 0.32 -4.20 14.30
N LYS A 254 -0.30 -3.40 13.42
CA LYS A 254 -0.41 -3.73 11.99
C LYS A 254 0.91 -3.54 11.21
N ARG A 255 1.88 -2.81 11.80
CA ARG A 255 3.17 -2.48 11.20
C ARG A 255 4.33 -3.31 11.75
N THR A 256 4.06 -4.16 12.70
CA THR A 256 5.08 -4.97 13.37
C THR A 256 4.84 -6.44 13.11
N MET A 257 5.92 -7.22 13.18
CA MET A 257 5.81 -8.67 13.23
C MET A 257 5.03 -9.10 14.49
N PRO A 258 4.39 -10.26 14.48
CA PRO A 258 3.74 -10.77 15.68
C PRO A 258 4.68 -10.78 16.88
N ASN A 259 4.16 -10.39 18.05
CA ASN A 259 4.95 -10.40 19.27
C ASN A 259 5.39 -11.83 19.61
N VAL A 260 6.68 -11.98 19.85
CA VAL A 260 7.30 -13.26 20.22
C VAL A 260 7.80 -13.18 21.65
N ALA A 261 7.47 -14.19 22.48
CA ALA A 261 8.03 -14.30 23.82
C ALA A 261 9.54 -14.54 23.74
N LYS A 262 10.33 -13.66 24.34
CA LYS A 262 11.79 -13.77 24.35
C LYS A 262 12.24 -14.72 25.45
N LEU A 263 12.58 -15.96 25.10
CA LEU A 263 13.08 -16.99 26.02
C LEU A 263 14.57 -17.31 25.84
N SER A 264 15.18 -16.80 24.78
CA SER A 264 16.57 -17.07 24.46
C SER A 264 17.36 -15.76 24.23
N ARG A 265 18.69 -15.87 24.18
CA ARG A 265 19.56 -14.72 23.90
C ARG A 265 19.44 -14.20 22.47
N ARG A 266 18.93 -15.03 21.53
CA ARG A 266 18.75 -14.71 20.13
C ARG A 266 17.35 -15.13 19.65
N SER A 267 16.35 -14.34 20.04
CA SER A 267 14.97 -14.58 19.63
C SER A 267 14.74 -14.16 18.19
N ILE A 268 14.03 -14.99 17.43
CA ILE A 268 13.61 -14.70 16.06
C ILE A 268 12.78 -13.41 16.04
N GLY A 269 13.06 -12.54 15.09
CA GLY A 269 12.34 -11.26 14.94
C GLY A 269 12.76 -10.16 15.92
N HIS A 270 13.67 -10.43 16.86
CA HIS A 270 14.22 -9.44 17.79
C HIS A 270 15.74 -9.31 17.66
N ASP A 271 16.47 -10.37 17.98
CA ASP A 271 17.95 -10.37 18.02
C ASP A 271 18.54 -11.01 16.76
N PHE A 272 17.74 -11.81 16.05
CA PHE A 272 18.13 -12.49 14.83
C PHE A 272 17.34 -11.89 13.66
N LEU A 273 17.93 -10.90 12.99
CA LEU A 273 17.25 -10.06 12.00
C LEU A 273 17.87 -10.11 10.59
N TYR A 274 19.13 -10.59 10.44
CA TYR A 274 19.90 -10.29 9.24
C TYR A 274 20.48 -11.52 8.55
N LEU A 275 20.13 -11.64 7.27
CA LEU A 275 20.76 -12.59 6.36
C LEU A 275 22.28 -12.32 6.22
N ARG A 276 22.69 -11.04 6.20
CA ARG A 276 24.08 -10.61 6.09
C ARG A 276 24.98 -11.11 7.21
N ASP A 277 24.41 -11.45 8.37
CA ASP A 277 25.14 -12.02 9.50
C ASP A 277 25.51 -13.50 9.27
N TRP A 278 25.05 -14.09 8.16
CA TRP A 278 25.16 -15.50 7.81
C TRP A 278 25.81 -15.73 6.46
N SER A 279 25.90 -14.71 5.62
CA SER A 279 26.64 -14.77 4.38
C SER A 279 28.12 -14.59 4.71
N GLY A 280 28.77 -15.68 5.06
CA GLY A 280 30.22 -15.78 4.99
C GLY A 280 30.65 -15.82 3.55
#